data_f914f7d42b84cf7329316e975e96d07f
#
_entry.id   f914f7d42b84cf7329316e975e96d07f
#
_cell.length_a   1.000
_cell.length_b   1.000
_cell.length_c   1.000
_cell.angle_alpha   90.00
_cell.angle_beta   90.00
_cell.angle_gamma   90.00
#
_symmetry.space_group_name_H-M   'P 1'
#
loop_
_entity.id
_entity.type
_entity.pdbx_description
1 polymer ?
#
loop_
_entity_poly.entity_id
_entity_poly.type
_entity_poly.pdbx_seq_one_letter_code
_entity_poly.pdbx_strand_id
1 'polypeptide(L)'
;MQYLLMIYQNEVEYGKIDAVTGKKMMEEYGAFTQSIIQSGNFKAGDRLRETHTATTVRVRDGKTLTTDGPFAETREQLGGYYLVEAKDLDTALAIAARIPSARTGSIEVRPIWVYN
;
A
#
# COMPACT_ATOMS: atom_id res chain seq x y z
N MET A 1 10.93 -10.37 -11.76
CA MET A 1 11.29 -9.77 -10.45
C MET A 1 10.05 -9.34 -9.71
N GLN A 2 10.08 -9.43 -8.40
CA GLN A 2 8.97 -8.99 -7.58
C GLN A 2 9.21 -7.59 -7.03
N TYR A 3 8.13 -6.83 -6.93
CA TYR A 3 8.15 -5.47 -6.39
C TYR A 3 7.01 -5.30 -5.40
N LEU A 4 7.29 -4.62 -4.31
CA LEU A 4 6.26 -4.21 -3.36
C LEU A 4 5.84 -2.78 -3.70
N LEU A 5 4.54 -2.59 -3.91
CA LEU A 5 3.95 -1.29 -4.21
C LEU A 5 3.21 -0.83 -2.96
N MET A 6 3.81 0.11 -2.22
CA MET A 6 3.26 0.57 -0.96
C MET A 6 2.45 1.84 -1.18
N ILE A 7 1.20 1.82 -0.72
CA ILE A 7 0.23 2.87 -0.97
C ILE A 7 0.15 3.77 0.26
N TYR A 8 0.54 5.03 0.09
CA TYR A 8 0.51 6.04 1.16
C TYR A 8 -0.53 7.10 0.84
N GLN A 9 -1.31 7.46 1.84
CA GLN A 9 -2.30 8.53 1.74
C GLN A 9 -2.42 9.25 3.06
N ASN A 10 -2.86 10.52 3.01
CA ASN A 10 -3.29 11.20 4.22
C ASN A 10 -4.64 10.62 4.63
N GLU A 11 -4.65 9.80 5.70
CA GLU A 11 -5.85 9.07 6.07
C GLU A 11 -6.96 9.96 6.61
N VAL A 12 -6.63 11.16 7.15
CA VAL A 12 -7.63 12.13 7.58
C VAL A 12 -8.38 12.68 6.36
N GLU A 13 -7.65 13.09 5.33
CA GLU A 13 -8.25 13.58 4.09
C GLU A 13 -9.05 12.48 3.36
N TYR A 14 -8.49 11.28 3.33
CA TYR A 14 -9.16 10.15 2.71
C TYR A 14 -10.48 9.80 3.42
N GLY A 15 -10.51 9.93 4.75
CA GLY A 15 -11.71 9.68 5.55
C GLY A 15 -12.80 10.72 5.36
N LYS A 16 -12.49 11.88 4.74
CA LYS A 16 -13.46 12.95 4.48
C LYS A 16 -14.16 12.84 3.13
N ILE A 17 -13.77 11.90 2.28
CA ILE A 17 -14.42 11.74 0.98
C ILE A 17 -15.87 11.31 1.17
N ASP A 18 -16.75 11.78 0.29
CA ASP A 18 -18.17 11.42 0.36
C ASP A 18 -18.41 9.98 -0.11
N ALA A 19 -19.63 9.48 0.15
CA ALA A 19 -19.99 8.10 -0.18
C ALA A 19 -19.93 7.82 -1.68
N VAL A 20 -20.29 8.78 -2.52
CA VAL A 20 -20.26 8.62 -3.97
C VAL A 20 -18.83 8.48 -4.47
N THR A 21 -17.93 9.36 -4.03
CA THR A 21 -16.51 9.33 -4.37
C THR A 21 -15.86 8.06 -3.85
N GLY A 22 -16.19 7.64 -2.61
CA GLY A 22 -15.65 6.42 -2.01
C GLY A 22 -16.07 5.17 -2.77
N LYS A 23 -17.33 5.10 -3.20
CA LYS A 23 -17.81 3.97 -4.01
C LYS A 23 -17.09 3.90 -5.35
N LYS A 24 -16.93 5.05 -6.02
CA LYS A 24 -16.22 5.13 -7.28
C LYS A 24 -14.76 4.68 -7.13
N MET A 25 -14.11 5.10 -6.05
CA MET A 25 -12.73 4.71 -5.75
C MET A 25 -12.62 3.19 -5.57
N MET A 26 -13.56 2.57 -4.87
CA MET A 26 -13.59 1.11 -4.68
C MET A 26 -13.78 0.38 -6.01
N GLU A 27 -14.64 0.89 -6.88
CA GLU A 27 -14.84 0.33 -8.20
C GLU A 27 -13.56 0.42 -9.04
N GLU A 28 -12.86 1.54 -8.98
CA GLU A 28 -11.59 1.72 -9.67
C GLU A 28 -10.52 0.76 -9.14
N TYR A 29 -10.45 0.56 -7.82
CA TYR A 29 -9.53 -0.41 -7.21
C TYR A 29 -9.86 -1.83 -7.65
N GLY A 30 -11.13 -2.17 -7.71
CA GLY A 30 -11.57 -3.50 -8.18
C GLY A 30 -11.15 -3.74 -9.63
N ALA A 31 -11.38 -2.75 -10.50
CA ALA A 31 -10.99 -2.84 -11.91
C ALA A 31 -9.47 -2.95 -12.08
N PHE A 32 -8.72 -2.14 -11.33
CA PHE A 32 -7.26 -2.20 -11.35
C PHE A 32 -6.77 -3.59 -10.94
N THR A 33 -7.26 -4.11 -9.80
CA THR A 33 -6.85 -5.42 -9.28
C THR A 33 -7.14 -6.52 -10.30
N GLN A 34 -8.33 -6.52 -10.90
CA GLN A 34 -8.67 -7.48 -11.93
C GLN A 34 -7.73 -7.39 -13.13
N SER A 35 -7.35 -6.19 -13.53
CA SER A 35 -6.46 -6.01 -14.68
C SER A 35 -5.08 -6.62 -14.44
N ILE A 36 -4.52 -6.49 -13.23
CA ILE A 36 -3.20 -7.05 -12.93
C ILE A 36 -3.25 -8.55 -12.63
N ILE A 37 -4.42 -9.06 -12.19
CA ILE A 37 -4.64 -10.52 -12.11
C ILE A 37 -4.64 -11.10 -13.53
N GLN A 38 -5.39 -10.52 -14.44
CA GLN A 38 -5.50 -11.01 -15.81
C GLN A 38 -4.18 -10.94 -16.56
N SER A 39 -3.37 -9.92 -16.32
CA SER A 39 -2.06 -9.80 -16.96
C SER A 39 -0.98 -10.68 -16.31
N GLY A 40 -1.30 -11.37 -15.21
CA GLY A 40 -0.36 -12.25 -14.50
C GLY A 40 0.61 -11.53 -13.57
N ASN A 41 0.45 -10.24 -13.35
CA ASN A 41 1.35 -9.47 -12.50
C ASN A 41 1.03 -9.61 -11.01
N PHE A 42 -0.24 -9.84 -10.64
CA PHE A 42 -0.70 -9.88 -9.25
C PHE A 42 -0.12 -11.09 -8.51
N LYS A 43 0.47 -10.85 -7.32
CA LYS A 43 0.90 -11.91 -6.40
C LYS A 43 0.13 -11.84 -5.09
N ALA A 44 -0.01 -10.66 -4.51
CA ALA A 44 -0.74 -10.44 -3.28
C ALA A 44 -1.12 -8.97 -3.18
N GLY A 45 -2.03 -8.65 -2.26
CA GLY A 45 -2.39 -7.28 -1.97
C GLY A 45 -3.40 -7.24 -0.85
N ASP A 46 -3.26 -6.26 0.04
CA ASP A 46 -4.16 -6.08 1.17
C ASP A 46 -4.31 -4.60 1.49
N ARG A 47 -5.50 -4.24 1.93
CA ARG A 47 -5.76 -2.95 2.55
C ARG A 47 -5.50 -3.06 4.05
N LEU A 48 -4.82 -2.07 4.61
CA LEU A 48 -4.60 -1.99 6.04
C LEU A 48 -5.68 -1.15 6.70
N ARG A 49 -5.95 -1.42 7.98
CA ARG A 49 -6.78 -0.54 8.79
C ARG A 49 -6.00 0.71 9.16
N GLU A 50 -6.71 1.71 9.66
CA GLU A 50 -6.13 3.02 10.00
C GLU A 50 -5.04 2.89 11.05
N THR A 51 -4.11 3.85 11.06
CA THR A 51 -2.92 3.79 11.92
C THR A 51 -3.22 3.79 13.41
N HIS A 52 -4.39 4.30 13.85
CA HIS A 52 -4.76 4.24 15.26
C HIS A 52 -4.95 2.80 15.76
N THR A 53 -5.15 1.84 14.85
CA THR A 53 -5.27 0.43 15.22
C THR A 53 -3.92 -0.27 15.30
N ALA A 54 -2.83 0.41 14.92
CA ALA A 54 -1.49 -0.17 14.91
C ALA A 54 -0.94 -0.34 16.32
N THR A 55 -0.04 -1.30 16.47
CA THR A 55 0.75 -1.47 17.68
C THR A 55 2.20 -1.63 17.25
N THR A 56 3.09 -0.87 17.86
CA THR A 56 4.52 -0.94 17.57
C THR A 56 5.23 -1.74 18.65
N VAL A 57 6.10 -2.66 18.26
CA VAL A 57 6.86 -3.52 19.16
C VAL A 57 8.34 -3.19 19.02
N ARG A 58 9.00 -3.02 20.15
CA ARG A 58 10.45 -2.89 20.21
C ARG A 58 10.99 -3.84 21.27
N VAL A 59 12.20 -4.33 21.05
CA VAL A 59 12.93 -5.10 22.08
C VAL A 59 14.17 -4.28 22.44
N ARG A 60 14.26 -3.91 23.70
CA ARG A 60 15.39 -3.13 24.24
C ARG A 60 15.86 -3.80 25.52
N ASP A 61 17.17 -4.04 25.62
CA ASP A 61 17.77 -4.69 26.79
C ASP A 61 17.07 -6.01 27.16
N GLY A 62 16.73 -6.80 26.15
CA GLY A 62 16.03 -8.07 26.32
C GLY A 62 14.56 -7.97 26.70
N LYS A 63 13.99 -6.75 26.72
CA LYS A 63 12.59 -6.53 27.09
C LYS A 63 11.76 -6.16 25.87
N THR A 64 10.57 -6.76 25.79
CA THR A 64 9.58 -6.43 24.76
C THR A 64 8.78 -5.22 25.21
N LEU A 65 8.80 -4.18 24.38
CA LEU A 65 8.07 -2.94 24.61
C LEU A 65 7.03 -2.78 23.51
N THR A 66 5.79 -2.48 23.91
CA THR A 66 4.71 -2.22 22.94
C THR A 66 4.19 -0.81 23.12
N THR A 67 3.86 -0.17 22.00
CA THR A 67 3.30 1.19 21.99
C THR A 67 2.11 1.20 21.05
N ASP A 68 1.00 1.78 21.48
CA ASP A 68 -0.16 1.97 20.61
C ASP A 68 0.16 2.98 19.53
N GLY A 69 -0.28 2.68 18.31
CA GLY A 69 -0.06 3.55 17.18
C GLY A 69 1.12 3.13 16.31
N PRO A 70 1.33 3.84 15.20
CA PRO A 70 2.43 3.56 14.29
C PRO A 70 3.78 3.96 14.89
N PHE A 71 4.86 3.40 14.35
CA PHE A 71 6.21 3.68 14.86
C PHE A 71 6.64 5.13 14.67
N ALA A 72 6.01 5.85 13.73
CA ALA A 72 6.31 7.25 13.44
C ALA A 72 5.05 7.98 12.97
N GLU A 73 4.95 9.27 13.28
CA GLU A 73 3.93 10.13 12.71
C GLU A 73 4.43 10.67 11.39
N THR A 74 3.62 10.52 10.35
CA THR A 74 3.96 10.90 8.98
C THR A 74 2.84 11.72 8.38
N ARG A 75 3.14 12.47 7.30
CA ARG A 75 2.13 13.25 6.58
C ARG A 75 1.15 12.36 5.83
N GLU A 76 1.66 11.30 5.23
CA GLU A 76 0.86 10.25 4.59
C GLU A 76 1.14 8.93 5.31
N GLN A 77 0.12 8.11 5.43
CA GLN A 77 0.20 6.85 6.17
C GLN A 77 0.08 5.67 5.20
N LEU A 78 0.79 4.59 5.52
CA LEU A 78 0.68 3.36 4.74
C LEU A 78 -0.73 2.80 4.91
N GLY A 79 -1.49 2.72 3.81
CA GLY A 79 -2.86 2.24 3.82
C GLY A 79 -3.08 0.91 3.12
N GLY A 80 -2.07 0.37 2.46
CA GLY A 80 -2.18 -0.90 1.77
C GLY A 80 -0.98 -1.16 0.88
N TYR A 81 -1.01 -2.30 0.21
CA TYR A 81 0.09 -2.67 -0.66
C TYR A 81 -0.37 -3.66 -1.74
N TYR A 82 0.41 -3.74 -2.80
CA TYR A 82 0.37 -4.83 -3.78
C TYR A 82 1.77 -5.42 -3.90
N LEU A 83 1.83 -6.74 -3.99
CA LEU A 83 3.04 -7.45 -4.39
C LEU A 83 2.82 -7.90 -5.83
N VAL A 84 3.70 -7.48 -6.74
CA VAL A 84 3.56 -7.78 -8.16
C VAL A 84 4.82 -8.41 -8.72
N GLU A 85 4.62 -9.23 -9.75
CA GLU A 85 5.69 -9.72 -10.60
C GLU A 85 5.76 -8.83 -11.84
N ALA A 86 6.94 -8.31 -12.16
CA ALA A 86 7.16 -7.50 -13.35
C ALA A 86 8.53 -7.78 -13.92
N LYS A 87 8.68 -7.62 -15.24
CA LYS A 87 9.94 -7.94 -15.92
C LYS A 87 11.07 -6.98 -15.53
N ASP A 88 10.72 -5.72 -15.21
CA ASP A 88 11.68 -4.68 -14.87
C ASP A 88 11.00 -3.57 -14.04
N LEU A 89 11.81 -2.62 -13.58
CA LEU A 89 11.32 -1.49 -12.78
C LEU A 89 10.33 -0.62 -13.57
N ASP A 90 10.60 -0.36 -14.84
CA ASP A 90 9.72 0.49 -15.64
C ASP A 90 8.31 -0.11 -15.74
N THR A 91 8.21 -1.42 -15.88
CA THR A 91 6.93 -2.13 -15.89
C THR A 91 6.24 -1.99 -14.53
N ALA A 92 6.98 -2.15 -13.43
CA ALA A 92 6.42 -1.98 -12.08
C ALA A 92 5.93 -0.55 -11.85
N LEU A 93 6.68 0.46 -12.32
CA LEU A 93 6.27 1.87 -12.22
C LEU A 93 5.01 2.15 -13.02
N ALA A 94 4.88 1.56 -14.21
CA ALA A 94 3.68 1.71 -15.02
C ALA A 94 2.46 1.12 -14.31
N ILE A 95 2.61 -0.02 -13.64
CA ILE A 95 1.55 -0.62 -12.84
C ILE A 95 1.20 0.30 -11.66
N ALA A 96 2.20 0.77 -10.93
CA ALA A 96 2.02 1.64 -9.77
C ALA A 96 1.26 2.92 -10.13
N ALA A 97 1.55 3.52 -11.29
CA ALA A 97 0.90 4.74 -11.75
C ALA A 97 -0.61 4.56 -12.00
N ARG A 98 -1.07 3.31 -12.19
CA ARG A 98 -2.48 3.00 -12.41
C ARG A 98 -3.24 2.76 -11.11
N ILE A 99 -2.56 2.63 -9.97
CA ILE A 99 -3.24 2.50 -8.69
C ILE A 99 -4.02 3.80 -8.44
N PRO A 100 -5.34 3.71 -8.14
CA PRO A 100 -6.15 4.93 -8.00
C PRO A 100 -5.58 5.95 -7.03
N SER A 101 -5.01 5.53 -5.92
CA SER A 101 -4.44 6.43 -4.91
C SER A 101 -3.15 7.13 -5.35
N ALA A 102 -2.57 6.75 -6.49
CA ALA A 102 -1.41 7.48 -7.04
C ALA A 102 -1.77 8.91 -7.43
N ARG A 103 -3.05 9.20 -7.66
CA ARG A 103 -3.52 10.55 -8.03
C ARG A 103 -3.59 11.49 -6.85
N THR A 104 -3.72 10.98 -5.63
CA THR A 104 -3.95 11.79 -4.43
C THR A 104 -2.93 11.55 -3.33
N GLY A 105 -2.25 10.41 -3.36
CA GLY A 105 -1.21 10.05 -2.42
C GLY A 105 0.07 9.69 -3.14
N SER A 106 0.79 8.73 -2.59
CA SER A 106 2.08 8.30 -3.12
C SER A 106 2.16 6.78 -3.15
N ILE A 107 2.79 6.25 -4.20
CA ILE A 107 3.06 4.82 -4.29
C ILE A 107 4.58 4.64 -4.26
N GLU A 108 5.07 4.02 -3.23
CA GLU A 108 6.49 3.68 -3.15
C GLU A 108 6.70 2.30 -3.78
N VAL A 109 7.59 2.20 -4.75
CA VAL A 109 7.89 0.95 -5.45
C VAL A 109 9.26 0.47 -5.00
N ARG A 110 9.30 -0.74 -4.41
CA ARG A 110 10.55 -1.26 -3.87
C ARG A 110 10.78 -2.70 -4.34
N PRO A 111 11.94 -2.99 -4.97
CA PRO A 111 12.24 -4.36 -5.38
C PRO A 111 12.34 -5.28 -4.17
N ILE A 112 11.85 -6.50 -4.33
CA ILE A 112 11.99 -7.55 -3.31
C ILE A 112 13.37 -8.16 -3.45
N TRP A 113 14.05 -8.31 -2.33
CA TRP A 113 15.36 -8.96 -2.29
C TRP A 113 15.20 -10.45 -2.57
N VAL A 114 16.00 -10.98 -3.49
CA VAL A 114 15.98 -12.41 -3.83
C VAL A 114 17.17 -13.11 -3.17
N TYR A 115 16.86 -14.14 -2.40
CA TYR A 115 17.89 -15.00 -1.79
C TYR A 115 18.02 -16.28 -2.59
N ASN A 116 19.25 -16.64 -2.90
CA ASN A 116 19.54 -17.88 -3.59
C ASN A 116 20.10 -18.94 -2.62
#